data_c1ccdcee6f88059bd69b95d2c75cd2f8
#
_entry.id   c1ccdcee6f88059bd69b95d2c75cd2f8
#
_cell.length_a   1.000
_cell.length_b   1.000
_cell.length_c   1.000
_cell.angle_alpha   90.00
_cell.angle_beta   90.00
_cell.angle_gamma   90.00
#
_symmetry.space_group_name_H-M   'P 1'
#
loop_
_entity.id
_entity.type
_entity.pdbx_description
1 polymer ?
#
loop_
_entity_poly.entity_id
_entity_poly.type
_entity_poly.pdbx_seq_one_letter_code
_entity_poly.pdbx_strand_id
1 'polypeptide(L)'
;MKGYQTHTQTGILLNANEASQNVDDNIKQEILFPIALRGYRPIFCPQVINDYANIMNVPSSWILSGNGSDQMLGFLIQYYVQGNKTLYTLAPDFSMYDYYVELNHAKIEKFETSLDGSFDVDTFISNGKNKKVDMILFSNPNNPTGHAISKLEMIQICEAFSNIPVIFDEAYMEFGNESAIDLLKTYPMVFVCRTLSKAYGLAGIRCGFMISSQVEKLAPLFIPYALSSVTQTIASVVLRHADAYKANIAAIISERERMYREVKDYKTISFYPSNANFLYGRTDKKDILMDMFKEKNITIRNYADTSFRITIGTSEENEMVLDVLRRFEYANR
;
A
#
# COMPACT_ATOMS: atom_id res chain seq x y z
N MET A 1 12.97 4.06 -20.05
CA MET A 1 11.77 3.94 -19.18
C MET A 1 10.98 2.70 -19.55
N LYS A 2 10.91 1.67 -18.70
CA LYS A 2 9.96 0.57 -18.90
C LYS A 2 8.67 0.98 -18.18
N GLY A 3 7.65 1.37 -18.97
CA GLY A 3 6.35 1.73 -18.40
C GLY A 3 5.72 0.60 -17.59
N TYR A 4 4.87 0.95 -16.61
CA TYR A 4 4.06 -0.02 -15.89
C TYR A 4 3.13 -0.74 -16.87
N GLN A 5 3.24 -2.07 -16.97
CA GLN A 5 2.40 -2.87 -17.86
C GLN A 5 1.19 -3.39 -17.10
N THR A 6 0.00 -3.02 -17.58
CA THR A 6 -1.26 -3.64 -17.17
C THR A 6 -1.58 -4.77 -18.15
N HIS A 7 -1.94 -5.93 -17.63
CA HIS A 7 -2.33 -7.07 -18.44
C HIS A 7 -3.81 -7.39 -18.20
N THR A 8 -4.55 -7.62 -19.28
CA THR A 8 -5.88 -8.21 -19.19
C THR A 8 -5.71 -9.67 -18.77
N GLN A 9 -6.25 -10.04 -17.64
CA GLN A 9 -6.13 -11.38 -17.08
C GLN A 9 -7.51 -11.96 -16.82
N THR A 10 -7.63 -13.26 -16.90
CA THR A 10 -8.86 -14.03 -16.61
C THR A 10 -8.56 -15.06 -15.52
N GLY A 11 -9.61 -15.56 -14.87
CA GLY A 11 -9.49 -16.54 -13.80
C GLY A 11 -9.42 -15.90 -12.40
N ILE A 12 -8.80 -16.59 -11.46
CA ILE A 12 -8.62 -16.13 -10.08
C ILE A 12 -7.43 -15.17 -10.02
N LEU A 13 -7.68 -13.89 -9.73
CA LEU A 13 -6.69 -12.82 -9.81
C LEU A 13 -6.19 -12.43 -8.40
N LEU A 14 -5.08 -13.00 -7.97
CA LEU A 14 -4.45 -12.78 -6.67
C LEU A 14 -3.11 -12.02 -6.78
N ASN A 15 -3.00 -11.11 -7.75
CA ASN A 15 -1.75 -10.43 -8.12
C ASN A 15 -1.69 -8.93 -7.80
N ALA A 16 -2.84 -8.29 -7.55
CA ALA A 16 -2.93 -6.83 -7.42
C ALA A 16 -3.32 -6.36 -6.01
N ASN A 17 -3.43 -7.26 -5.04
CA ASN A 17 -3.83 -6.97 -3.66
C ASN A 17 -5.19 -6.24 -3.59
N GLU A 18 -6.10 -6.60 -4.49
CA GLU A 18 -7.48 -6.14 -4.44
C GLU A 18 -8.23 -6.88 -3.33
N ALA A 19 -9.30 -6.28 -2.81
CA ALA A 19 -10.17 -6.95 -1.86
C ALA A 19 -10.92 -8.09 -2.55
N SER A 20 -11.10 -9.21 -1.84
CA SER A 20 -11.83 -10.38 -2.33
C SER A 20 -13.35 -10.17 -2.43
N GLN A 21 -13.88 -9.14 -1.78
CA GLN A 21 -15.30 -8.82 -1.78
C GLN A 21 -15.56 -7.44 -2.36
N ASN A 22 -16.67 -7.30 -3.07
CA ASN A 22 -17.17 -6.02 -3.56
C ASN A 22 -17.89 -5.27 -2.43
N VAL A 23 -18.19 -3.99 -2.66
CA VAL A 23 -19.04 -3.18 -1.78
C VAL A 23 -20.39 -3.87 -1.59
N ASP A 24 -20.89 -3.88 -0.35
CA ASP A 24 -22.20 -4.46 0.00
C ASP A 24 -23.36 -3.84 -0.83
N ASP A 25 -24.33 -4.65 -1.21
CA ASP A 25 -25.40 -4.22 -2.11
C ASP A 25 -26.30 -3.13 -1.49
N ASN A 26 -26.48 -3.13 -0.17
CA ASN A 26 -27.23 -2.06 0.50
C ASN A 26 -26.46 -0.73 0.42
N ILE A 27 -25.13 -0.77 0.59
CA ILE A 27 -24.27 0.41 0.43
C ILE A 27 -24.28 0.89 -1.03
N LYS A 28 -24.27 -0.03 -2.01
CA LYS A 28 -24.38 0.33 -3.44
C LYS A 28 -25.67 1.08 -3.76
N GLN A 29 -26.79 0.72 -3.12
CA GLN A 29 -28.06 1.44 -3.33
C GLN A 29 -27.99 2.90 -2.83
N GLU A 30 -27.30 3.16 -1.73
CA GLU A 30 -27.09 4.53 -1.26
C GLU A 30 -26.22 5.37 -2.20
N ILE A 31 -25.33 4.74 -2.98
CA ILE A 31 -24.44 5.42 -3.92
C ILE A 31 -25.19 5.97 -5.14
N LEU A 32 -26.26 5.30 -5.61
CA LEU A 32 -26.87 5.58 -6.91
C LEU A 32 -27.60 6.93 -6.99
N PHE A 33 -28.10 7.47 -5.89
CA PHE A 33 -28.97 8.66 -5.89
C PHE A 33 -28.28 10.02 -5.73
N PRO A 34 -27.17 10.19 -4.97
CA PRO A 34 -26.62 11.53 -4.71
C PRO A 34 -25.57 12.01 -5.70
N ILE A 35 -25.33 11.30 -6.82
CA ILE A 35 -24.27 11.67 -7.76
C ILE A 35 -24.65 12.92 -8.54
N ALA A 36 -24.01 14.06 -8.22
CA ALA A 36 -24.13 15.29 -8.98
C ALA A 36 -23.05 15.34 -10.08
N LEU A 37 -23.47 15.19 -11.34
CA LEU A 37 -22.56 15.14 -12.49
C LEU A 37 -22.22 16.53 -13.05
N ARG A 38 -23.02 17.57 -12.71
CA ARG A 38 -22.82 18.93 -13.20
C ARG A 38 -21.90 19.74 -12.24
N GLY A 39 -20.89 20.37 -12.81
CA GLY A 39 -20.02 21.30 -12.12
C GLY A 39 -18.79 20.62 -11.45
N TYR A 40 -17.77 21.41 -11.30
CA TYR A 40 -16.54 21.02 -10.61
C TYR A 40 -16.76 20.90 -9.10
N ARG A 41 -16.13 19.91 -8.49
CA ARG A 41 -16.09 19.77 -7.04
C ARG A 41 -14.80 20.39 -6.48
N PRO A 42 -14.84 21.01 -5.29
CA PRO A 42 -13.66 21.58 -4.67
C PRO A 42 -12.54 20.54 -4.47
N ILE A 43 -11.28 21.00 -4.49
CA ILE A 43 -10.10 20.19 -4.13
C ILE A 43 -10.28 19.54 -2.75
N PHE A 44 -10.73 20.35 -1.82
CA PHE A 44 -11.15 19.89 -0.51
C PHE A 44 -12.56 19.34 -0.66
N CYS A 45 -12.70 18.06 -0.95
CA CYS A 45 -13.97 17.34 -0.89
C CYS A 45 -14.47 17.34 0.56
N PRO A 46 -15.16 18.38 1.08
CA PRO A 46 -15.29 18.58 2.53
C PRO A 46 -15.90 17.37 3.20
N GLN A 47 -16.85 16.71 2.51
CA GLN A 47 -17.51 15.54 3.08
C GLN A 47 -16.55 14.35 3.21
N VAL A 48 -15.85 13.98 2.13
CA VAL A 48 -14.89 12.85 2.13
C VAL A 48 -13.76 13.09 3.14
N ILE A 49 -13.25 14.33 3.18
CA ILE A 49 -12.19 14.72 4.12
C ILE A 49 -12.67 14.65 5.55
N ASN A 50 -13.87 15.18 5.85
CA ASN A 50 -14.43 15.14 7.19
C ASN A 50 -14.73 13.72 7.65
N ASP A 51 -15.34 12.90 6.77
CA ASP A 51 -15.63 11.50 7.07
C ASP A 51 -14.33 10.73 7.38
N TYR A 52 -13.29 10.95 6.58
CA TYR A 52 -12.00 10.28 6.80
C TYR A 52 -11.24 10.83 8.02
N ALA A 53 -11.29 12.12 8.27
CA ALA A 53 -10.70 12.77 9.44
C ALA A 53 -11.27 12.22 10.75
N ASN A 54 -12.60 11.99 10.78
CA ASN A 54 -13.27 11.37 11.92
C ASN A 54 -12.77 9.93 12.17
N ILE A 55 -12.61 9.13 11.10
CA ILE A 55 -12.08 7.76 11.21
C ILE A 55 -10.65 7.76 11.72
N MET A 56 -9.81 8.68 11.22
CA MET A 56 -8.39 8.78 11.58
C MET A 56 -8.13 9.55 12.86
N ASN A 57 -9.14 10.21 13.44
CA ASN A 57 -9.02 11.06 14.64
C ASN A 57 -7.94 12.15 14.49
N VAL A 58 -7.96 12.84 13.33
CA VAL A 58 -7.05 13.94 13.01
C VAL A 58 -7.84 15.18 12.54
N PRO A 59 -7.28 16.39 12.60
CA PRO A 59 -7.90 17.57 12.02
C PRO A 59 -8.15 17.38 10.51
N SER A 60 -9.31 17.77 10.01
CA SER A 60 -9.60 17.73 8.57
C SER A 60 -8.67 18.62 7.74
N SER A 61 -8.13 19.68 8.32
CA SER A 61 -7.11 20.54 7.71
C SER A 61 -5.77 19.82 7.45
N TRP A 62 -5.56 18.67 8.03
CA TRP A 62 -4.36 17.84 7.81
C TRP A 62 -4.53 16.83 6.69
N ILE A 63 -5.69 16.77 6.05
CA ILE A 63 -5.98 15.78 5.01
C ILE A 63 -6.09 16.43 3.64
N LEU A 64 -5.37 15.87 2.67
CA LEU A 64 -5.54 16.14 1.25
C LEU A 64 -5.95 14.85 0.55
N SER A 65 -6.98 14.90 -0.29
CA SER A 65 -7.46 13.74 -1.05
C SER A 65 -7.12 13.84 -2.53
N GLY A 66 -6.89 12.70 -3.18
CA GLY A 66 -6.57 12.65 -4.61
C GLY A 66 -6.80 11.29 -5.24
N ASN A 67 -6.38 11.14 -6.48
CA ASN A 67 -6.63 9.98 -7.34
C ASN A 67 -5.76 8.77 -6.93
N GLY A 68 -6.10 8.17 -5.80
CA GLY A 68 -5.33 7.14 -5.12
C GLY A 68 -4.13 7.70 -4.34
N SER A 69 -3.54 6.88 -3.45
CA SER A 69 -2.28 7.24 -2.78
C SER A 69 -1.14 7.48 -3.78
N ASP A 70 -1.18 6.83 -4.94
CA ASP A 70 -0.22 7.03 -6.02
C ASP A 70 -0.05 8.50 -6.39
N GLN A 71 -1.15 9.25 -6.52
CA GLN A 71 -1.10 10.67 -6.85
C GLN A 71 -0.46 11.49 -5.71
N MET A 72 -0.73 11.12 -4.46
CA MET A 72 -0.12 11.76 -3.29
C MET A 72 1.39 11.53 -3.23
N LEU A 73 1.81 10.29 -3.45
CA LEU A 73 3.23 9.90 -3.49
C LEU A 73 3.96 10.61 -4.62
N GLY A 74 3.39 10.59 -5.83
CA GLY A 74 3.94 11.30 -6.99
C GLY A 74 4.07 12.80 -6.74
N PHE A 75 3.07 13.44 -6.12
CA PHE A 75 3.11 14.85 -5.77
C PHE A 75 4.21 15.17 -4.73
N LEU A 76 4.32 14.36 -3.67
CA LEU A 76 5.37 14.55 -2.65
C LEU A 76 6.77 14.39 -3.24
N ILE A 77 6.98 13.36 -4.08
CA ILE A 77 8.25 13.16 -4.78
C ILE A 77 8.54 14.36 -5.70
N GLN A 78 7.56 14.79 -6.50
CA GLN A 78 7.70 15.94 -7.38
C GLN A 78 8.03 17.23 -6.62
N TYR A 79 7.46 17.43 -5.44
CA TYR A 79 7.66 18.64 -4.67
C TYR A 79 9.01 18.67 -3.93
N TYR A 80 9.40 17.54 -3.31
CA TYR A 80 10.58 17.49 -2.46
C TYR A 80 11.84 16.98 -3.14
N VAL A 81 11.69 16.14 -4.20
CA VAL A 81 12.81 15.43 -4.83
C VAL A 81 12.85 15.74 -6.32
N GLN A 82 13.62 16.78 -6.68
CA GLN A 82 13.81 17.19 -8.08
C GLN A 82 15.29 17.33 -8.40
N GLY A 83 15.69 17.00 -9.63
CA GLY A 83 17.02 17.21 -10.15
C GLY A 83 18.08 16.41 -9.38
N ASN A 84 18.98 17.09 -8.69
CA ASN A 84 20.07 16.44 -7.96
C ASN A 84 19.70 15.87 -6.59
N LYS A 85 18.44 16.04 -6.15
CA LYS A 85 17.98 15.53 -4.86
C LYS A 85 17.77 14.03 -4.87
N THR A 86 17.84 13.43 -3.70
CA THR A 86 17.87 11.98 -3.50
C THR A 86 16.70 11.53 -2.62
N LEU A 87 15.86 10.64 -3.16
CA LEU A 87 14.93 9.83 -2.39
C LEU A 87 15.67 8.64 -1.78
N TYR A 88 15.38 8.32 -0.52
CA TYR A 88 15.87 7.12 0.16
C TYR A 88 14.72 6.20 0.52
N THR A 89 14.82 4.95 0.09
CA THR A 89 13.76 3.93 0.25
C THR A 89 14.36 2.55 0.53
N LEU A 90 13.51 1.56 0.78
CA LEU A 90 13.90 0.17 0.95
C LEU A 90 14.04 -0.56 -0.41
N ALA A 91 14.75 -1.67 -0.42
CA ALA A 91 14.75 -2.63 -1.52
C ALA A 91 14.56 -4.06 -0.96
N PRO A 92 13.50 -4.76 -1.39
CA PRO A 92 12.48 -4.32 -2.33
C PRO A 92 11.44 -3.36 -1.72
N ASP A 93 10.86 -2.48 -2.54
CA ASP A 93 9.69 -1.67 -2.19
C ASP A 93 8.81 -1.42 -3.44
N PHE A 94 7.79 -0.59 -3.30
CA PHE A 94 6.81 -0.31 -4.34
C PHE A 94 7.46 0.38 -5.55
N SER A 95 7.43 -0.29 -6.70
CA SER A 95 8.13 0.14 -7.92
C SER A 95 7.72 1.50 -8.48
N MET A 96 6.57 2.05 -8.06
CA MET A 96 6.17 3.39 -8.48
C MET A 96 7.05 4.49 -7.90
N TYR A 97 7.79 4.23 -6.82
CA TYR A 97 8.76 5.22 -6.32
C TYR A 97 9.89 5.43 -7.34
N ASP A 98 10.42 4.36 -7.93
CA ASP A 98 11.41 4.44 -9.02
C ASP A 98 10.86 5.24 -10.19
N TYR A 99 9.61 4.94 -10.60
CA TYR A 99 8.95 5.60 -11.71
C TYR A 99 8.81 7.12 -11.49
N TYR A 100 8.33 7.54 -10.32
CA TYR A 100 8.17 8.97 -10.02
C TYR A 100 9.51 9.70 -9.88
N VAL A 101 10.53 9.06 -9.30
CA VAL A 101 11.87 9.64 -9.20
C VAL A 101 12.49 9.83 -10.59
N GLU A 102 12.35 8.83 -11.47
CA GLU A 102 12.83 8.91 -12.87
C GLU A 102 12.13 10.05 -13.63
N LEU A 103 10.80 10.20 -13.48
CA LEU A 103 10.05 11.30 -14.10
C LEU A 103 10.52 12.68 -13.66
N ASN A 104 11.00 12.81 -12.43
CA ASN A 104 11.48 14.07 -11.87
C ASN A 104 12.99 14.30 -12.07
N HIS A 105 13.66 13.42 -12.84
CA HIS A 105 15.10 13.46 -13.09
C HIS A 105 15.92 13.53 -11.80
N ALA A 106 15.44 12.89 -10.75
CA ALA A 106 16.04 12.85 -9.43
C ALA A 106 16.82 11.55 -9.18
N LYS A 107 17.39 11.41 -7.99
CA LYS A 107 18.15 10.21 -7.59
C LYS A 107 17.34 9.38 -6.61
N ILE A 108 17.51 8.07 -6.68
CA ILE A 108 16.98 7.12 -5.71
C ILE A 108 18.13 6.31 -5.11
N GLU A 109 18.19 6.29 -3.80
CA GLU A 109 19.08 5.43 -3.02
C GLU A 109 18.23 4.36 -2.34
N LYS A 110 18.69 3.11 -2.42
CA LYS A 110 17.96 1.99 -1.85
C LYS A 110 18.75 1.34 -0.74
N PHE A 111 18.06 0.98 0.32
CA PHE A 111 18.58 0.20 1.42
C PHE A 111 18.10 -1.24 1.28
N GLU A 112 19.03 -2.16 1.07
CA GLU A 112 18.73 -3.59 0.94
C GLU A 112 18.24 -4.15 2.27
N THR A 113 17.04 -4.74 2.26
CA THR A 113 16.49 -5.45 3.42
C THR A 113 16.90 -6.91 3.43
N SER A 114 16.68 -7.60 4.54
CA SER A 114 16.73 -9.07 4.57
C SER A 114 15.63 -9.66 3.67
N LEU A 115 15.72 -10.97 3.39
CA LEU A 115 14.78 -11.64 2.48
C LEU A 115 13.31 -11.60 2.94
N ASP A 116 13.08 -11.44 4.23
CA ASP A 116 11.76 -11.28 4.85
C ASP A 116 11.30 -9.81 4.92
N GLY A 117 12.12 -8.87 4.45
CA GLY A 117 11.86 -7.44 4.50
C GLY A 117 12.34 -6.75 5.76
N SER A 118 12.84 -7.49 6.76
CA SER A 118 13.39 -6.88 7.98
C SER A 118 14.70 -6.13 7.71
N PHE A 119 14.98 -5.11 8.51
CA PHE A 119 16.21 -4.35 8.44
C PHE A 119 16.57 -3.74 9.80
N ASP A 120 17.84 -3.45 9.98
CA ASP A 120 18.36 -2.74 11.14
C ASP A 120 18.17 -1.23 10.97
N VAL A 121 17.37 -0.63 11.84
CA VAL A 121 16.98 0.80 11.75
C VAL A 121 18.16 1.72 12.01
N ASP A 122 19.08 1.37 12.90
CA ASP A 122 20.28 2.20 13.17
C ASP A 122 21.19 2.23 11.95
N THR A 123 21.37 1.10 11.28
CA THR A 123 22.11 1.01 10.02
C THR A 123 21.41 1.77 8.90
N PHE A 124 20.09 1.67 8.79
CA PHE A 124 19.29 2.46 7.83
C PHE A 124 19.51 3.97 8.03
N ILE A 125 19.40 4.44 9.28
CA ILE A 125 19.60 5.85 9.65
C ILE A 125 21.03 6.31 9.34
N SER A 126 22.03 5.53 9.76
CA SER A 126 23.44 5.85 9.51
C SER A 126 23.76 5.97 8.02
N ASN A 127 23.24 5.02 7.21
CA ASN A 127 23.42 5.01 5.77
C ASN A 127 22.75 6.23 5.11
N GLY A 128 21.52 6.55 5.45
CA GLY A 128 20.81 7.71 4.92
C GLY A 128 21.50 9.04 5.24
N LYS A 129 22.02 9.20 6.47
CA LYS A 129 22.80 10.38 6.86
C LYS A 129 24.12 10.50 6.08
N ASN A 130 24.83 9.40 5.89
CA ASN A 130 26.08 9.39 5.13
C ASN A 130 25.85 9.76 3.65
N LYS A 131 24.74 9.33 3.06
CA LYS A 131 24.35 9.63 1.68
C LYS A 131 23.74 11.03 1.52
N LYS A 132 23.45 11.74 2.60
CA LYS A 132 22.84 13.08 2.62
C LYS A 132 21.55 13.12 1.81
N VAL A 133 20.64 12.20 2.11
CA VAL A 133 19.36 12.06 1.41
C VAL A 133 18.42 13.23 1.70
N ASP A 134 17.54 13.55 0.76
CA ASP A 134 16.63 14.71 0.85
C ASP A 134 15.21 14.32 1.29
N MET A 135 14.85 13.06 1.19
CA MET A 135 13.52 12.52 1.53
C MET A 135 13.62 11.05 1.87
N ILE A 136 12.87 10.64 2.88
CA ILE A 136 12.64 9.22 3.20
C ILE A 136 11.22 8.84 2.74
N LEU A 137 11.10 7.73 2.04
CA LEU A 137 9.80 7.16 1.67
C LEU A 137 9.90 5.66 1.59
N PHE A 138 9.05 4.94 2.30
CA PHE A 138 8.88 3.49 2.15
C PHE A 138 7.47 3.06 2.57
N SER A 139 7.04 1.90 2.08
CA SER A 139 5.76 1.32 2.46
C SER A 139 5.83 0.61 3.81
N ASN A 140 4.87 0.87 4.69
CA ASN A 140 4.75 0.26 6.01
C ASN A 140 3.28 -0.04 6.36
N PRO A 141 2.82 -1.29 6.25
CA PRO A 141 3.55 -2.53 5.89
C PRO A 141 4.15 -2.51 4.48
N ASN A 142 5.33 -3.12 4.36
CA ASN A 142 6.10 -3.09 3.12
C ASN A 142 5.42 -3.92 2.00
N ASN A 143 5.46 -3.41 0.81
CA ASN A 143 5.09 -4.11 -0.41
C ASN A 143 6.34 -4.31 -1.27
N PRO A 144 6.87 -5.55 -1.43
CA PRO A 144 6.10 -6.79 -1.44
C PRO A 144 6.22 -7.69 -0.21
N THR A 145 7.07 -7.39 0.77
CA THR A 145 7.45 -8.38 1.79
C THR A 145 6.38 -8.61 2.86
N GLY A 146 5.51 -7.62 3.10
CA GLY A 146 4.55 -7.63 4.21
C GLY A 146 5.16 -7.29 5.57
N HIS A 147 6.47 -7.05 5.63
CA HIS A 147 7.13 -6.63 6.86
C HIS A 147 6.64 -5.26 7.32
N ALA A 148 6.55 -5.06 8.63
CA ALA A 148 6.21 -3.76 9.22
C ALA A 148 7.16 -3.46 10.38
N ILE A 149 7.65 -2.23 10.42
CA ILE A 149 8.44 -1.73 11.56
C ILE A 149 7.52 -1.27 12.70
N SER A 150 8.04 -1.35 13.90
CA SER A 150 7.35 -0.91 15.12
C SER A 150 7.25 0.62 15.21
N LYS A 151 6.36 1.10 16.07
CA LYS A 151 6.22 2.54 16.35
C LYS A 151 7.50 3.15 16.92
N LEU A 152 8.27 2.41 17.72
CA LEU A 152 9.55 2.88 18.24
C LEU A 152 10.57 3.09 17.13
N GLU A 153 10.64 2.17 16.17
CA GLU A 153 11.51 2.30 14.99
C GLU A 153 11.08 3.46 14.09
N MET A 154 9.76 3.68 13.92
CA MET A 154 9.26 4.87 13.21
C MET A 154 9.69 6.17 13.91
N ILE A 155 9.61 6.24 15.24
CA ILE A 155 10.06 7.38 16.04
C ILE A 155 11.55 7.64 15.83
N GLN A 156 12.39 6.61 15.93
CA GLN A 156 13.84 6.73 15.71
C GLN A 156 14.16 7.34 14.33
N ILE A 157 13.47 6.89 13.28
CA ILE A 157 13.63 7.43 11.92
C ILE A 157 13.19 8.91 11.87
N CYS A 158 12.03 9.25 12.45
CA CYS A 158 11.53 10.62 12.46
C CYS A 158 12.45 11.59 13.22
N GLU A 159 13.02 11.16 14.35
CA GLU A 159 13.99 11.95 15.11
C GLU A 159 15.30 12.15 14.33
N ALA A 160 15.79 11.09 13.71
CA ALA A 160 17.04 11.13 12.96
C ALA A 160 16.99 12.02 11.72
N PHE A 161 15.79 12.16 11.11
CA PHE A 161 15.53 12.90 9.86
C PHE A 161 14.50 14.04 10.03
N SER A 162 14.46 14.66 11.20
CA SER A 162 13.45 15.69 11.56
C SER A 162 13.36 16.90 10.62
N ASN A 163 14.41 17.17 9.82
CA ASN A 163 14.51 18.31 8.93
C ASN A 163 14.17 18.02 7.46
N ILE A 164 13.93 16.76 7.11
CA ILE A 164 13.54 16.34 5.76
C ILE A 164 12.23 15.57 5.80
N PRO A 165 11.47 15.47 4.68
CA PRO A 165 10.25 14.72 4.63
C PRO A 165 10.48 13.23 4.92
N VAL A 166 9.69 12.67 5.84
CA VAL A 166 9.60 11.23 6.11
C VAL A 166 8.18 10.79 5.79
N ILE A 167 8.02 9.97 4.76
CA ILE A 167 6.74 9.51 4.26
C ILE A 167 6.57 8.03 4.56
N PHE A 168 5.52 7.69 5.30
CA PHE A 168 5.05 6.33 5.47
C PHE A 168 3.90 6.06 4.50
N ASP A 169 4.15 5.20 3.48
CA ASP A 169 3.09 4.71 2.62
C ASP A 169 2.35 3.58 3.34
N GLU A 170 1.23 3.93 3.92
CA GLU A 170 0.40 3.04 4.74
C GLU A 170 -0.76 2.43 3.94
N ALA A 171 -0.56 2.10 2.68
CA ALA A 171 -1.59 1.51 1.82
C ALA A 171 -2.17 0.18 2.35
N TYR A 172 -1.48 -0.49 3.27
CA TYR A 172 -1.88 -1.79 3.85
C TYR A 172 -2.11 -1.73 5.37
N MET A 173 -2.12 -0.54 5.95
CA MET A 173 -2.09 -0.38 7.41
C MET A 173 -3.33 -0.94 8.13
N GLU A 174 -4.47 -1.00 7.47
CA GLU A 174 -5.69 -1.61 8.03
C GLU A 174 -5.51 -3.11 8.35
N PHE A 175 -4.54 -3.79 7.72
CA PHE A 175 -4.19 -5.19 7.98
C PHE A 175 -3.02 -5.35 8.95
N GLY A 176 -2.38 -4.24 9.33
CA GLY A 176 -1.24 -4.17 10.25
C GLY A 176 -1.63 -3.73 11.65
N ASN A 177 -0.63 -3.39 12.45
CA ASN A 177 -0.84 -3.12 13.88
C ASN A 177 -0.54 -1.67 14.28
N GLU A 178 0.43 -0.99 13.67
CA GLU A 178 0.93 0.30 14.15
C GLU A 178 1.06 1.33 13.02
N SER A 179 0.43 2.49 13.21
CA SER A 179 0.42 3.60 12.26
C SER A 179 1.31 4.75 12.72
N ALA A 180 1.89 5.46 11.76
CA ALA A 180 2.61 6.70 11.98
C ALA A 180 1.69 7.90 12.24
N ILE A 181 0.37 7.74 12.21
CA ILE A 181 -0.58 8.88 12.30
C ILE A 181 -0.42 9.71 13.56
N ASP A 182 -0.15 9.07 14.71
CA ASP A 182 0.05 9.79 15.97
C ASP A 182 1.34 10.64 15.97
N LEU A 183 2.32 10.29 15.13
CA LEU A 183 3.59 10.99 15.02
C LEU A 183 3.45 12.36 14.36
N LEU A 184 2.38 12.58 13.60
CA LEU A 184 2.11 13.84 12.90
C LEU A 184 1.99 15.04 13.84
N LYS A 185 1.64 14.81 15.11
CA LYS A 185 1.55 15.87 16.14
C LYS A 185 2.92 16.35 16.61
N THR A 186 3.90 15.46 16.60
CA THR A 186 5.24 15.70 17.14
C THR A 186 6.24 16.04 16.04
N TYR A 187 6.11 15.43 14.86
CA TYR A 187 7.08 15.54 13.76
C TYR A 187 6.43 16.20 12.54
N PRO A 188 6.58 17.52 12.36
CA PRO A 188 5.90 18.26 11.28
C PRO A 188 6.30 17.85 9.86
N MET A 189 7.46 17.20 9.68
CA MET A 189 7.93 16.73 8.39
C MET A 189 7.51 15.28 8.09
N VAL A 190 6.64 14.70 8.92
CA VAL A 190 6.06 13.36 8.67
C VAL A 190 4.80 13.48 7.83
N PHE A 191 4.68 12.57 6.88
CA PHE A 191 3.53 12.39 6.00
C PHE A 191 3.07 10.93 6.06
N VAL A 192 1.77 10.71 6.06
CA VAL A 192 1.16 9.39 5.94
C VAL A 192 0.32 9.36 4.67
N CYS A 193 0.56 8.40 3.80
CA CYS A 193 -0.27 8.16 2.62
C CYS A 193 -1.15 6.94 2.82
N ARG A 194 -2.45 7.07 2.54
CA ARG A 194 -3.47 6.03 2.71
C ARG A 194 -4.33 5.89 1.45
N THR A 195 -5.01 4.77 1.30
CA THR A 195 -5.87 4.50 0.14
C THR A 195 -7.11 3.71 0.52
N LEU A 196 -8.22 3.96 -0.17
CA LEU A 196 -9.42 3.11 -0.08
C LEU A 196 -9.35 1.88 -1.01
N SER A 197 -8.26 1.73 -1.77
CA SER A 197 -8.11 0.67 -2.78
C SER A 197 -7.99 -0.73 -2.19
N LYS A 198 -7.49 -0.89 -0.95
CA LYS A 198 -7.14 -2.18 -0.37
C LYS A 198 -8.20 -2.66 0.63
N ALA A 199 -8.19 -2.13 1.83
CA ALA A 199 -9.09 -2.58 2.90
C ALA A 199 -10.58 -2.30 2.62
N TYR A 200 -10.88 -1.23 1.87
CA TYR A 200 -12.25 -0.83 1.52
C TYR A 200 -12.72 -1.37 0.17
N GLY A 201 -11.90 -2.13 -0.56
CA GLY A 201 -12.30 -2.73 -1.85
C GLY A 201 -12.58 -1.73 -2.97
N LEU A 202 -12.09 -0.50 -2.87
CA LEU A 202 -12.40 0.61 -3.77
C LEU A 202 -11.26 0.94 -4.76
N ALA A 203 -10.54 -0.09 -5.22
CA ALA A 203 -9.44 0.11 -6.17
C ALA A 203 -9.89 0.83 -7.45
N GLY A 204 -11.08 0.52 -7.95
CA GLY A 204 -11.63 1.08 -9.20
C GLY A 204 -12.01 2.54 -9.14
N ILE A 205 -12.33 3.10 -7.96
CA ILE A 205 -12.73 4.51 -7.82
C ILE A 205 -11.57 5.48 -7.62
N ARG A 206 -10.38 4.97 -7.35
CA ARG A 206 -9.17 5.77 -7.22
C ARG A 206 -9.27 6.88 -6.16
N CYS A 207 -9.48 6.54 -4.89
CA CYS A 207 -9.47 7.49 -3.78
C CYS A 207 -8.32 7.19 -2.81
N GLY A 208 -7.50 8.20 -2.53
CA GLY A 208 -6.41 8.14 -1.56
C GLY A 208 -6.20 9.46 -0.84
N PHE A 209 -5.41 9.42 0.21
CA PHE A 209 -5.21 10.53 1.13
C PHE A 209 -3.72 10.71 1.44
N MET A 210 -3.33 11.96 1.59
CA MET A 210 -2.12 12.40 2.28
C MET A 210 -2.53 13.07 3.58
N ILE A 211 -1.90 12.69 4.68
CA ILE A 211 -2.19 13.21 6.01
C ILE A 211 -0.91 13.79 6.58
N SER A 212 -0.91 15.09 6.92
CA SER A 212 0.22 15.79 7.51
C SER A 212 -0.21 17.16 8.03
N SER A 213 0.48 17.69 9.04
CA SER A 213 0.32 19.10 9.46
C SER A 213 0.79 20.11 8.40
N GLN A 214 1.47 19.65 7.32
CA GLN A 214 1.92 20.51 6.22
C GLN A 214 0.88 20.68 5.10
N VAL A 215 -0.29 20.05 5.20
CA VAL A 215 -1.30 20.08 4.13
C VAL A 215 -1.71 21.49 3.75
N GLU A 216 -1.90 22.40 4.70
CA GLU A 216 -2.28 23.80 4.40
C GLU A 216 -1.27 24.52 3.48
N LYS A 217 0.02 24.18 3.60
CA LYS A 217 1.07 24.76 2.73
C LYS A 217 1.11 24.09 1.36
N LEU A 218 0.81 22.79 1.28
CA LEU A 218 0.94 21.99 0.07
C LEU A 218 -0.31 22.01 -0.80
N ALA A 219 -1.49 22.13 -0.21
CA ALA A 219 -2.76 22.10 -0.92
C ALA A 219 -2.89 23.14 -2.06
N PRO A 220 -2.41 24.39 -1.92
CA PRO A 220 -2.45 25.34 -3.03
C PRO A 220 -1.59 24.95 -4.25
N LEU A 221 -0.64 24.03 -4.06
CA LEU A 221 0.27 23.52 -5.10
C LEU A 221 -0.22 22.24 -5.73
N PHE A 222 -1.27 21.65 -5.14
CA PHE A 222 -1.84 20.40 -5.65
C PHE A 222 -2.79 20.66 -6.81
N ILE A 223 -2.94 19.66 -7.70
CA ILE A 223 -3.83 19.76 -8.85
C ILE A 223 -5.27 20.02 -8.42
N PRO A 224 -5.94 21.08 -8.95
CA PRO A 224 -7.34 21.31 -8.65
C PRO A 224 -8.24 20.21 -9.23
N TYR A 225 -9.34 19.94 -8.55
CA TYR A 225 -10.38 19.00 -9.01
C TYR A 225 -9.88 17.56 -9.22
N ALA A 226 -8.95 17.09 -8.38
CA ALA A 226 -8.32 15.79 -8.48
C ALA A 226 -9.31 14.61 -8.43
N LEU A 227 -10.39 14.72 -7.66
CA LEU A 227 -11.41 13.69 -7.53
C LEU A 227 -12.68 14.04 -8.30
N SER A 228 -13.19 13.08 -9.10
CA SER A 228 -14.49 13.21 -9.73
C SER A 228 -15.63 13.24 -8.69
N SER A 229 -16.78 13.79 -9.06
CA SER A 229 -17.97 13.75 -8.19
C SER A 229 -18.43 12.33 -7.90
N VAL A 230 -18.26 11.40 -8.82
CA VAL A 230 -18.53 9.96 -8.64
C VAL A 230 -17.64 9.39 -7.55
N THR A 231 -16.33 9.58 -7.66
CA THR A 231 -15.36 9.14 -6.65
C THR A 231 -15.67 9.70 -5.27
N GLN A 232 -15.95 11.02 -5.18
CA GLN A 232 -16.27 11.69 -3.92
C GLN A 232 -17.52 11.11 -3.27
N THR A 233 -18.57 10.90 -4.06
CA THR A 233 -19.84 10.35 -3.55
C THR A 233 -19.66 8.94 -3.04
N ILE A 234 -19.03 8.07 -3.81
CA ILE A 234 -18.79 6.67 -3.42
C ILE A 234 -17.91 6.60 -2.17
N ALA A 235 -16.80 7.35 -2.15
CA ALA A 235 -15.90 7.38 -1.01
C ALA A 235 -16.61 7.84 0.27
N SER A 236 -17.39 8.92 0.20
CA SER A 236 -18.12 9.42 1.36
C SER A 236 -19.18 8.44 1.88
N VAL A 237 -19.94 7.78 0.99
CA VAL A 237 -20.90 6.76 1.40
C VAL A 237 -20.19 5.61 2.11
N VAL A 238 -19.15 5.06 1.50
CA VAL A 238 -18.38 3.92 2.08
C VAL A 238 -17.76 4.29 3.41
N LEU A 239 -17.16 5.49 3.55
CA LEU A 239 -16.53 5.92 4.80
C LEU A 239 -17.54 6.06 5.95
N ARG A 240 -18.79 6.44 5.69
CA ARG A 240 -19.85 6.44 6.72
C ARG A 240 -20.22 5.02 7.19
N HIS A 241 -19.95 4.01 6.38
CA HIS A 241 -20.13 2.60 6.72
C HIS A 241 -18.78 1.89 7.07
N ALA A 242 -17.74 2.64 7.47
CA ALA A 242 -16.41 2.09 7.73
C ALA A 242 -16.41 0.90 8.71
N ASP A 243 -17.33 0.89 9.68
CA ASP A 243 -17.44 -0.22 10.62
C ASP A 243 -17.84 -1.55 9.96
N ALA A 244 -18.59 -1.54 8.87
CA ALA A 244 -18.95 -2.74 8.13
C ALA A 244 -17.72 -3.45 7.53
N TYR A 245 -16.65 -2.71 7.23
CA TYR A 245 -15.41 -3.26 6.68
C TYR A 245 -14.52 -3.92 7.72
N LYS A 246 -14.70 -3.63 9.01
CA LYS A 246 -13.89 -4.24 10.09
C LYS A 246 -13.97 -5.76 10.09
N ALA A 247 -15.17 -6.32 9.85
CA ALA A 247 -15.36 -7.76 9.77
C ALA A 247 -14.62 -8.38 8.59
N ASN A 248 -14.67 -7.73 7.42
CA ASN A 248 -13.96 -8.18 6.22
C ASN A 248 -12.43 -8.11 6.41
N ILE A 249 -11.94 -7.02 7.00
CA ILE A 249 -10.51 -6.86 7.33
C ILE A 249 -10.06 -7.99 8.28
N ALA A 250 -10.83 -8.24 9.34
CA ALA A 250 -10.55 -9.32 10.29
C ALA A 250 -10.56 -10.70 9.63
N ALA A 251 -11.49 -10.96 8.70
CA ALA A 251 -11.54 -12.20 7.94
C ALA A 251 -10.30 -12.37 7.05
N ILE A 252 -9.86 -11.33 6.35
CA ILE A 252 -8.63 -11.35 5.54
C ILE A 252 -7.41 -11.63 6.41
N ILE A 253 -7.30 -10.98 7.57
CA ILE A 253 -6.21 -11.22 8.54
C ILE A 253 -6.24 -12.69 9.00
N SER A 254 -7.41 -13.22 9.37
CA SER A 254 -7.58 -14.60 9.83
C SER A 254 -7.16 -15.61 8.74
N GLU A 255 -7.57 -15.38 7.49
CA GLU A 255 -7.21 -16.22 6.35
C GLU A 255 -5.70 -16.14 6.04
N ARG A 256 -5.10 -14.94 6.10
CA ARG A 256 -3.65 -14.78 5.96
C ARG A 256 -2.91 -15.62 6.99
N GLU A 257 -3.29 -15.52 8.25
CA GLU A 257 -2.67 -16.28 9.34
C GLU A 257 -2.89 -17.79 9.19
N ARG A 258 -4.06 -18.21 8.71
CA ARG A 258 -4.35 -19.61 8.42
C ARG A 258 -3.42 -20.15 7.33
N MET A 259 -3.34 -19.44 6.20
CA MET A 259 -2.47 -19.81 5.09
C MET A 259 -1.01 -19.85 5.52
N TYR A 260 -0.54 -18.80 6.21
CA TYR A 260 0.85 -18.71 6.65
C TYR A 260 1.22 -19.88 7.60
N ARG A 261 0.37 -20.21 8.57
CA ARG A 261 0.61 -21.35 9.48
C ARG A 261 0.78 -22.68 8.74
N GLU A 262 0.09 -22.84 7.61
CA GLU A 262 0.21 -24.06 6.80
C GLU A 262 1.53 -24.10 6.01
N VAL A 263 1.93 -22.98 5.43
CA VAL A 263 3.07 -22.96 4.49
C VAL A 263 4.42 -22.59 5.11
N LYS A 264 4.47 -22.06 6.33
CA LYS A 264 5.68 -21.54 6.98
C LYS A 264 6.81 -22.57 7.15
N ASP A 265 6.46 -23.86 7.24
CA ASP A 265 7.40 -24.97 7.48
C ASP A 265 7.76 -25.73 6.18
N TYR A 266 7.32 -25.26 5.01
CA TYR A 266 7.69 -25.83 3.71
C TYR A 266 9.20 -25.77 3.51
N LYS A 267 9.76 -26.74 2.77
CA LYS A 267 11.22 -26.86 2.56
C LYS A 267 11.63 -26.36 1.19
N THR A 268 10.71 -26.37 0.24
CA THR A 268 10.97 -25.96 -1.15
C THR A 268 10.56 -24.53 -1.45
N ILE A 269 9.76 -23.94 -0.55
CA ILE A 269 9.32 -22.55 -0.61
C ILE A 269 9.53 -21.89 0.75
N SER A 270 10.16 -20.74 0.78
CA SER A 270 10.21 -19.88 1.97
C SER A 270 9.06 -18.89 1.92
N PHE A 271 8.20 -18.89 2.97
CA PHE A 271 7.18 -17.87 3.19
C PHE A 271 7.51 -17.04 4.43
N TYR A 272 7.16 -15.77 4.41
CA TYR A 272 7.45 -14.83 5.48
C TYR A 272 6.18 -14.31 6.15
N PRO A 273 6.21 -13.95 7.45
CA PRO A 273 5.09 -13.30 8.13
C PRO A 273 4.69 -12.01 7.41
N SER A 274 3.41 -11.68 7.43
CA SER A 274 2.93 -10.50 6.73
C SER A 274 1.97 -9.67 7.62
N ASN A 275 2.06 -8.36 7.51
CA ASN A 275 1.14 -7.38 8.09
C ASN A 275 0.25 -6.71 7.01
N ALA A 276 0.17 -7.30 5.81
CA ALA A 276 -0.63 -6.82 4.69
C ALA A 276 -1.72 -7.84 4.30
N ASN A 277 -2.44 -7.62 3.21
CA ASN A 277 -3.44 -8.55 2.68
C ASN A 277 -2.85 -9.56 1.66
N PHE A 278 -1.61 -9.97 1.87
CA PHE A 278 -0.92 -10.93 0.99
C PHE A 278 0.14 -11.71 1.76
N LEU A 279 0.61 -12.78 1.17
CA LEU A 279 1.82 -13.51 1.57
C LEU A 279 2.92 -13.31 0.54
N TYR A 280 4.14 -13.15 1.01
CA TYR A 280 5.35 -13.08 0.20
C TYR A 280 6.13 -14.38 0.33
N GLY A 281 6.59 -14.92 -0.80
CA GLY A 281 7.32 -16.17 -0.83
C GLY A 281 8.46 -16.17 -1.83
N ARG A 282 9.39 -17.14 -1.68
CA ARG A 282 10.55 -17.32 -2.54
C ARG A 282 10.80 -18.82 -2.78
N THR A 283 11.19 -19.16 -4.01
CA THR A 283 11.65 -20.51 -4.35
C THR A 283 12.55 -20.45 -5.58
N ASP A 284 13.60 -21.29 -5.60
CA ASP A 284 14.48 -21.41 -6.75
C ASP A 284 13.80 -22.12 -7.94
N LYS A 285 12.72 -22.87 -7.68
CA LYS A 285 11.91 -23.53 -8.70
C LYS A 285 10.67 -22.73 -9.11
N LYS A 286 10.78 -21.40 -9.11
CA LYS A 286 9.65 -20.48 -9.30
C LYS A 286 8.91 -20.71 -10.61
N ASP A 287 9.60 -20.97 -11.73
CA ASP A 287 8.96 -21.14 -13.03
C ASP A 287 8.00 -22.35 -13.02
N ILE A 288 8.40 -23.45 -12.38
CA ILE A 288 7.54 -24.62 -12.19
C ILE A 288 6.29 -24.25 -11.37
N LEU A 289 6.48 -23.50 -10.28
CA LEU A 289 5.36 -23.04 -9.44
C LEU A 289 4.40 -22.13 -10.24
N MET A 290 4.92 -21.22 -11.06
CA MET A 290 4.11 -20.33 -11.91
C MET A 290 3.29 -21.13 -12.93
N ASP A 291 3.87 -22.15 -13.55
CA ASP A 291 3.16 -23.03 -14.50
C ASP A 291 2.04 -23.79 -13.79
N MET A 292 2.27 -24.33 -12.59
CA MET A 292 1.23 -24.99 -11.80
C MET A 292 0.06 -24.07 -11.44
N PHE A 293 0.32 -22.81 -11.09
CA PHE A 293 -0.74 -21.81 -10.87
C PHE A 293 -1.51 -21.51 -12.16
N LYS A 294 -0.80 -21.37 -13.28
CA LYS A 294 -1.40 -21.13 -14.60
C LYS A 294 -2.32 -22.28 -15.04
N GLU A 295 -1.94 -23.52 -14.81
CA GLU A 295 -2.79 -24.70 -15.08
C GLU A 295 -4.12 -24.65 -14.34
N LYS A 296 -4.14 -24.05 -13.15
CA LYS A 296 -5.34 -23.84 -12.33
C LYS A 296 -6.05 -22.51 -12.64
N ASN A 297 -5.60 -21.76 -13.65
CA ASN A 297 -6.12 -20.44 -14.00
C ASN A 297 -6.08 -19.46 -12.80
N ILE A 298 -5.00 -19.54 -11.99
CA ILE A 298 -4.72 -18.64 -10.87
C ILE A 298 -3.56 -17.74 -11.26
N THR A 299 -3.75 -16.44 -11.12
CA THR A 299 -2.71 -15.44 -11.39
C THR A 299 -2.22 -14.83 -10.07
N ILE A 300 -0.93 -14.98 -9.77
CA ILE A 300 -0.25 -14.35 -8.64
C ILE A 300 0.79 -13.35 -9.14
N ARG A 301 1.34 -12.52 -8.25
CA ARG A 301 2.39 -11.58 -8.62
C ARG A 301 3.75 -12.28 -8.72
N ASN A 302 4.30 -12.32 -9.90
CA ASN A 302 5.63 -12.85 -10.20
C ASN A 302 6.64 -11.69 -10.29
N TYR A 303 7.79 -11.78 -9.60
CA TYR A 303 8.88 -10.80 -9.67
C TYR A 303 10.03 -11.34 -10.53
N ALA A 304 10.98 -10.47 -10.88
CA ALA A 304 12.10 -10.86 -11.75
C ALA A 304 13.10 -11.84 -11.08
N ASP A 305 13.19 -11.77 -9.75
CA ASP A 305 14.03 -12.68 -8.93
C ASP A 305 13.26 -13.98 -8.57
N THR A 306 13.71 -14.70 -7.56
CA THR A 306 13.06 -15.94 -7.08
C THR A 306 11.78 -15.71 -6.31
N SER A 307 11.34 -14.47 -6.13
CA SER A 307 10.21 -14.12 -5.28
C SER A 307 8.88 -14.03 -6.03
N PHE A 308 7.80 -14.14 -5.25
CA PHE A 308 6.43 -13.95 -5.69
C PHE A 308 5.55 -13.46 -4.53
N ARG A 309 4.36 -12.96 -4.84
CA ARG A 309 3.41 -12.49 -3.84
C ARG A 309 2.00 -12.99 -4.17
N ILE A 310 1.29 -13.49 -3.17
CA ILE A 310 -0.07 -14.04 -3.28
C ILE A 310 -1.01 -13.16 -2.47
N THR A 311 -1.98 -12.52 -3.11
CA THR A 311 -3.06 -11.79 -2.43
C THR A 311 -3.96 -12.77 -1.69
N ILE A 312 -4.45 -12.41 -0.51
CA ILE A 312 -5.45 -13.19 0.22
C ILE A 312 -6.82 -12.99 -0.45
N GLY A 313 -7.34 -14.05 -1.01
CA GLY A 313 -8.65 -14.11 -1.67
C GLY A 313 -9.78 -14.55 -0.74
N THR A 314 -10.85 -15.10 -1.32
CA THR A 314 -11.89 -15.82 -0.55
C THR A 314 -11.31 -17.12 0.03
N SER A 315 -12.01 -17.72 1.00
CA SER A 315 -11.58 -19.00 1.58
C SER A 315 -11.45 -20.10 0.53
N GLU A 316 -12.34 -20.12 -0.47
CA GLU A 316 -12.32 -21.07 -1.58
C GLU A 316 -11.11 -20.83 -2.50
N GLU A 317 -10.84 -19.57 -2.86
CA GLU A 317 -9.68 -19.21 -3.66
C GLU A 317 -8.37 -19.54 -2.93
N ASN A 318 -8.29 -19.23 -1.63
CA ASN A 318 -7.15 -19.53 -0.78
C ASN A 318 -6.90 -21.06 -0.68
N GLU A 319 -7.96 -21.87 -0.61
CA GLU A 319 -7.83 -23.34 -0.59
C GLU A 319 -7.29 -23.87 -1.92
N MET A 320 -7.72 -23.31 -3.05
CA MET A 320 -7.15 -23.66 -4.37
C MET A 320 -5.67 -23.29 -4.46
N VAL A 321 -5.26 -22.16 -3.90
CA VAL A 321 -3.85 -21.77 -3.79
C VAL A 321 -3.07 -22.77 -2.95
N LEU A 322 -3.59 -23.13 -1.79
CA LEU A 322 -2.95 -24.11 -0.89
C LEU A 322 -2.83 -25.49 -1.52
N ASP A 323 -3.82 -25.93 -2.32
CA ASP A 323 -3.72 -27.20 -3.07
C ASP A 323 -2.52 -27.19 -4.04
N VAL A 324 -2.32 -26.09 -4.78
CA VAL A 324 -1.17 -25.94 -5.67
C VAL A 324 0.14 -25.98 -4.87
N LEU A 325 0.22 -25.23 -3.77
CA LEU A 325 1.42 -25.15 -2.93
C LEU A 325 1.77 -26.51 -2.28
N ARG A 326 0.77 -27.27 -1.79
CA ARG A 326 0.96 -28.63 -1.24
C ARG A 326 1.54 -29.58 -2.30
N ARG A 327 0.97 -29.57 -3.50
CA ARG A 327 1.43 -30.43 -4.62
C ARG A 327 2.85 -30.06 -5.02
N PHE A 328 3.14 -28.76 -5.11
CA PHE A 328 4.48 -28.29 -5.42
C PHE A 328 5.50 -28.73 -4.35
N GLU A 329 5.17 -28.52 -3.07
CA GLU A 329 6.02 -28.95 -1.95
C GLU A 329 6.28 -30.45 -1.98
N TYR A 330 5.23 -31.26 -2.20
CA TYR A 330 5.36 -32.73 -2.28
C TYR A 330 6.23 -33.19 -3.45
N ALA A 331 6.04 -32.59 -4.62
CA ALA A 331 6.76 -32.99 -5.83
C ALA A 331 8.23 -32.56 -5.84
N ASN A 332 8.63 -31.61 -4.99
CA ASN A 332 9.97 -30.98 -5.03
C ASN A 332 10.80 -31.20 -3.75
N ARG A 333 10.26 -31.90 -2.75
CA ARG A 333 11.04 -32.43 -1.62
C ARG A 333 12.04 -33.48 -2.12
#